data_a686ca9de1d28db64e0ab25eecabcb95
#
_entry.id   a686ca9de1d28db64e0ab25eecabcb95
#
_cell.length_a   1.000
_cell.length_b   1.000
_cell.length_c   1.000
_cell.angle_alpha   90.00
_cell.angle_beta   90.00
_cell.angle_gamma   90.00
#
_symmetry.space_group_name_H-M   'P 1'
#
loop_
_entity.id
_entity.type
_entity.pdbx_description
1 polymer ?
#
loop_
_entity_poly.entity_id
_entity_poly.type
_entity_poly.pdbx_seq_one_letter_code
_entity_poly.pdbx_strand_id
1 'polypeptide(L)'
;YFNAKVLKLKAMLAYLAHYADDFASWRVREAKELRAELLAVHGIGPETADDIVLYVAGLPSFVMDSYTQRLVDRLGIAPERRRYEDYQALFEDNLTPDASLFNEYHALLDEHAKVVCLKRAPRCEACVLRDLCPTGGNATDETR
;
A
#
# COMPACT_ATOMS: atom_id res chain seq x y z
N TYR A 1 14.31 21.54 -3.20
CA TYR A 1 13.10 20.70 -3.35
C TYR A 1 12.82 20.39 -4.81
N PHE A 2 12.86 21.39 -5.70
CA PHE A 2 12.61 21.20 -7.13
C PHE A 2 13.64 20.31 -7.82
N ASN A 3 14.93 20.53 -7.58
CA ASN A 3 16.02 19.75 -8.18
C ASN A 3 15.97 18.25 -7.84
N ALA A 4 15.57 17.91 -6.60
CA ALA A 4 15.44 16.51 -6.20
C ALA A 4 14.33 15.78 -6.98
N LYS A 5 13.18 16.45 -7.23
CA LYS A 5 12.10 15.87 -8.03
C LYS A 5 12.51 15.65 -9.49
N VAL A 6 13.28 16.60 -10.05
CA VAL A 6 13.81 16.46 -11.42
C VAL A 6 14.75 15.26 -11.55
N LEU A 7 15.62 15.04 -10.56
CA LEU A 7 16.54 13.90 -10.57
C LEU A 7 15.79 12.56 -10.51
N LYS A 8 14.78 12.46 -9.65
CA LYS A 8 13.93 11.26 -9.57
C LYS A 8 13.18 10.99 -10.87
N LEU A 9 12.61 12.02 -11.48
CA LEU A 9 11.91 11.90 -12.75
C LEU A 9 12.85 11.47 -13.87
N LYS A 10 14.06 12.05 -13.95
CA LYS A 10 15.08 11.65 -14.92
C LYS A 10 15.52 10.19 -14.75
N ALA A 11 15.69 9.74 -13.50
CA ALA A 11 16.03 8.35 -13.20
C ALA A 11 14.93 7.39 -13.68
N MET A 12 13.67 7.74 -13.41
CA MET A 12 12.53 6.94 -13.88
C MET A 12 12.43 6.92 -15.41
N LEU A 13 12.57 8.05 -16.07
CA LEU A 13 12.57 8.10 -17.55
C LEU A 13 13.71 7.29 -18.16
N ALA A 14 14.91 7.34 -17.57
CA ALA A 14 16.04 6.54 -18.02
C ALA A 14 15.77 5.03 -17.84
N TYR A 15 15.14 4.65 -16.74
CA TYR A 15 14.72 3.27 -16.51
C TYR A 15 13.67 2.81 -17.53
N LEU A 16 12.62 3.60 -17.76
CA LEU A 16 11.56 3.27 -18.71
C LEU A 16 12.07 3.16 -20.16
N ALA A 17 13.06 3.95 -20.52
CA ALA A 17 13.67 3.91 -21.87
C ALA A 17 14.27 2.52 -22.21
N HIS A 18 14.66 1.71 -21.23
CA HIS A 18 15.14 0.34 -21.46
C HIS A 18 14.05 -0.59 -21.97
N TYR A 19 12.80 -0.25 -21.72
CA TYR A 19 11.63 -1.04 -22.14
C TYR A 19 10.99 -0.53 -23.43
N ALA A 20 11.51 0.55 -24.03
CA ALA A 20 11.00 1.16 -25.26
C ALA A 20 9.45 1.36 -25.23
N ASP A 21 8.92 1.76 -24.06
CA ASP A 21 7.50 1.94 -23.78
C ASP A 21 6.64 0.64 -23.87
N ASP A 22 7.28 -0.53 -23.99
CA ASP A 22 6.59 -1.83 -23.93
C ASP A 22 6.58 -2.40 -22.50
N PHE A 23 5.53 -2.06 -21.76
CA PHE A 23 5.31 -2.58 -20.41
C PHE A 23 4.58 -3.93 -20.39
N ALA A 24 4.20 -4.47 -21.53
CA ALA A 24 3.55 -5.79 -21.61
C ALA A 24 4.51 -6.90 -21.13
N SER A 25 5.81 -6.72 -21.34
CA SER A 25 6.84 -7.63 -20.86
C SER A 25 6.90 -7.74 -19.32
N TRP A 26 6.41 -6.74 -18.60
CA TRP A 26 6.38 -6.77 -17.12
C TRP A 26 5.37 -7.80 -16.60
N ARG A 27 4.28 -8.03 -17.31
CA ARG A 27 3.18 -8.92 -16.88
C ARG A 27 3.56 -10.39 -16.80
N VAL A 28 4.65 -10.79 -17.42
CA VAL A 28 5.15 -12.17 -17.45
C VAL A 28 6.35 -12.38 -16.54
N ARG A 29 6.71 -11.38 -15.76
CA ARG A 29 7.84 -11.42 -14.81
C ARG A 29 7.39 -11.90 -13.43
N GLU A 30 8.36 -12.31 -12.62
CA GLU A 30 8.14 -12.51 -11.19
C GLU A 30 8.00 -11.15 -10.48
N ALA A 31 6.95 -10.99 -9.66
CA ALA A 31 6.66 -9.73 -8.95
C ALA A 31 7.85 -9.24 -8.13
N LYS A 32 8.53 -10.16 -7.41
CA LYS A 32 9.68 -9.82 -6.56
C LYS A 32 10.89 -9.34 -7.36
N GLU A 33 11.11 -9.86 -8.55
CA GLU A 33 12.21 -9.43 -9.43
C GLU A 33 11.96 -8.04 -9.97
N LEU A 34 10.75 -7.79 -10.48
CA LEU A 34 10.36 -6.45 -10.98
C LEU A 34 10.42 -5.42 -9.85
N ARG A 35 9.93 -5.77 -8.66
CA ARG A 35 10.00 -4.92 -7.46
C ARG A 35 11.43 -4.55 -7.11
N ALA A 36 12.33 -5.53 -7.07
CA ALA A 36 13.75 -5.29 -6.75
C ALA A 36 14.43 -4.36 -7.76
N GLU A 37 14.12 -4.52 -9.03
CA GLU A 37 14.62 -3.66 -10.12
C GLU A 37 14.09 -2.23 -9.97
N LEU A 38 12.80 -2.04 -9.68
CA LEU A 38 12.20 -0.72 -9.44
C LEU A 38 12.82 -0.02 -8.23
N LEU A 39 13.07 -0.75 -7.14
CA LEU A 39 13.72 -0.22 -5.94
C LEU A 39 15.15 0.25 -6.17
N ALA A 40 15.85 -0.26 -7.20
CA ALA A 40 17.17 0.21 -7.60
C ALA A 40 17.12 1.57 -8.33
N VAL A 41 15.95 2.02 -8.79
CA VAL A 41 15.77 3.31 -9.45
C VAL A 41 15.77 4.44 -8.43
N HIS A 42 16.63 5.43 -8.62
CA HIS A 42 16.75 6.56 -7.72
C HIS A 42 15.41 7.27 -7.51
N GLY A 43 14.91 7.26 -6.29
CA GLY A 43 13.69 7.96 -5.90
C GLY A 43 12.41 7.11 -5.93
N ILE A 44 12.50 5.84 -6.30
CA ILE A 44 11.42 4.87 -6.14
C ILE A 44 11.56 4.24 -4.75
N GLY A 45 10.54 4.41 -3.93
CA GLY A 45 10.43 3.76 -2.62
C GLY A 45 9.57 2.50 -2.69
N PRO A 46 9.46 1.75 -1.57
CA PRO A 46 8.67 0.51 -1.51
C PRO A 46 7.23 0.70 -1.99
N GLU A 47 6.51 1.68 -1.47
CA GLU A 47 5.13 2.00 -1.86
C GLU A 47 5.00 2.22 -3.39
N THR A 48 5.86 3.08 -3.96
CA THR A 48 5.83 3.34 -5.41
C THR A 48 6.20 2.11 -6.24
N ALA A 49 7.15 1.30 -5.77
CA ALA A 49 7.50 0.06 -6.45
C ALA A 49 6.32 -0.92 -6.48
N ASP A 50 5.64 -1.09 -5.33
CA ASP A 50 4.49 -1.97 -5.22
C ASP A 50 3.27 -1.45 -6.01
N ASP A 51 3.05 -0.14 -6.05
CA ASP A 51 2.06 0.48 -6.93
C ASP A 51 2.30 0.12 -8.40
N ILE A 52 3.54 0.22 -8.87
CA ILE A 52 3.88 -0.11 -10.26
C ILE A 52 3.70 -1.61 -10.51
N VAL A 53 4.17 -2.46 -9.60
CA VAL A 53 4.04 -3.92 -9.73
C VAL A 53 2.57 -4.33 -9.77
N LEU A 54 1.74 -3.78 -8.88
CA LEU A 54 0.33 -4.14 -8.80
C LEU A 54 -0.49 -3.53 -9.95
N TYR A 55 -0.42 -2.22 -10.12
CA TYR A 55 -1.35 -1.50 -11.00
C TYR A 55 -0.89 -1.42 -12.45
N VAL A 56 0.41 -1.41 -12.72
CA VAL A 56 0.93 -1.34 -14.09
C VAL A 56 1.25 -2.71 -14.64
N ALA A 57 1.99 -3.52 -13.87
CA ALA A 57 2.35 -4.86 -14.31
C ALA A 57 1.23 -5.90 -14.10
N GLY A 58 0.28 -5.65 -13.18
CA GLY A 58 -0.79 -6.60 -12.84
C GLY A 58 -0.26 -7.84 -12.12
N LEU A 59 0.80 -7.67 -11.34
CA LEU A 59 1.44 -8.73 -10.57
C LEU A 59 1.10 -8.58 -9.07
N PRO A 60 1.01 -9.69 -8.31
CA PRO A 60 0.65 -9.62 -6.91
C PRO A 60 1.78 -9.01 -6.06
N SER A 61 1.57 -7.78 -5.62
CA SER A 61 2.37 -7.09 -4.62
C SER A 61 1.43 -6.21 -3.81
N PHE A 62 1.35 -6.40 -2.50
CA PHE A 62 0.38 -5.66 -1.69
C PHE A 62 0.91 -4.27 -1.36
N VAL A 63 0.14 -3.24 -1.70
CA VAL A 63 0.52 -1.84 -1.45
C VAL A 63 0.21 -1.44 -0.01
N MET A 64 1.21 -0.92 0.69
CA MET A 64 1.09 -0.43 2.07
C MET A 64 1.25 1.09 2.13
N ASP A 65 0.20 1.80 1.83
CA ASP A 65 0.17 3.25 1.98
C ASP A 65 -0.09 3.70 3.44
N SER A 66 -0.03 4.99 3.68
CA SER A 66 -0.26 5.56 5.01
C SER A 66 -1.72 5.40 5.50
N TYR A 67 -2.66 5.19 4.60
CA TYR A 67 -4.07 4.94 4.94
C TYR A 67 -4.25 3.52 5.46
N THR A 68 -3.70 2.55 4.76
CA THR A 68 -3.71 1.14 5.14
C THR A 68 -2.97 0.92 6.46
N GLN A 69 -1.77 1.50 6.63
CA GLN A 69 -1.03 1.42 7.89
C GLN A 69 -1.84 1.97 9.07
N ARG A 70 -2.52 3.11 8.90
CA ARG A 70 -3.38 3.68 9.95
C ARG A 70 -4.52 2.76 10.34
N LEU A 71 -5.15 2.08 9.37
CA LEU A 71 -6.20 1.11 9.63
C LEU A 71 -5.67 -0.07 10.43
N VAL A 72 -4.57 -0.66 10.00
CA VAL A 72 -3.88 -1.78 10.68
C VAL A 72 -3.50 -1.40 12.10
N ASP A 73 -2.95 -0.20 12.31
CA ASP A 73 -2.59 0.31 13.65
C ASP A 73 -3.81 0.41 14.57
N ARG A 74 -4.93 0.95 14.07
CA ARG A 74 -6.16 1.13 14.85
C ARG A 74 -6.88 -0.18 15.14
N LEU A 75 -6.77 -1.15 14.24
CA LEU A 75 -7.29 -2.50 14.44
C LEU A 75 -6.48 -3.31 15.46
N GLY A 76 -5.33 -2.79 15.90
CA GLY A 76 -4.49 -3.46 16.89
C GLY A 76 -3.71 -4.66 16.36
N ILE A 77 -3.60 -4.79 15.04
CA ILE A 77 -2.88 -5.89 14.37
C ILE A 77 -1.55 -5.44 13.75
N ALA A 78 -1.05 -4.26 14.17
CA ALA A 78 0.22 -3.75 13.70
C ALA A 78 1.39 -4.69 14.04
N PRO A 79 2.38 -4.85 13.14
CA PRO A 79 3.55 -5.66 13.42
C PRO A 79 4.42 -4.99 14.49
N GLU A 80 5.23 -5.79 15.22
CA GLU A 80 6.15 -5.27 16.23
C GLU A 80 7.14 -4.26 15.64
N ARG A 81 7.71 -4.61 14.48
CA ARG A 81 8.55 -3.71 13.70
C ARG A 81 7.65 -3.00 12.71
N ARG A 82 7.64 -1.67 12.78
CA ARG A 82 6.76 -0.84 11.95
C ARG A 82 7.45 -0.42 10.65
N ARG A 83 8.11 -1.36 9.96
CA ARG A 83 8.67 -1.14 8.63
C ARG A 83 7.63 -1.46 7.58
N TYR A 84 7.80 -0.91 6.39
CA TYR A 84 6.91 -1.14 5.26
C TYR A 84 6.68 -2.63 4.99
N GLU A 85 7.76 -3.40 4.90
CA GLU A 85 7.74 -4.83 4.59
C GLU A 85 7.05 -5.66 5.70
N ASP A 86 7.16 -5.25 6.95
CA ASP A 86 6.53 -5.96 8.06
C ASP A 86 4.99 -5.78 8.00
N TYR A 87 4.50 -4.61 7.60
CA TYR A 87 3.08 -4.38 7.34
C TYR A 87 2.60 -5.14 6.09
N GLN A 88 3.37 -5.12 5.01
CA GLN A 88 3.06 -5.82 3.77
C GLN A 88 2.89 -7.32 4.01
N ALA A 89 3.77 -7.93 4.81
CA ALA A 89 3.73 -9.34 5.18
C ALA A 89 2.42 -9.74 5.88
N LEU A 90 1.77 -8.84 6.63
CA LEU A 90 0.45 -9.13 7.23
C LEU A 90 -0.59 -9.53 6.18
N PHE A 91 -0.49 -9.00 4.99
CA PHE A 91 -1.42 -9.29 3.90
C PHE A 91 -0.88 -10.43 3.02
N GLU A 92 0.35 -10.34 2.57
CA GLU A 92 0.94 -11.31 1.64
C GLU A 92 1.08 -12.72 2.22
N ASP A 93 1.35 -12.85 3.52
CA ASP A 93 1.46 -14.15 4.19
C ASP A 93 0.09 -14.79 4.51
N ASN A 94 -0.99 -13.99 4.51
CA ASN A 94 -2.32 -14.46 4.90
C ASN A 94 -3.34 -14.47 3.75
N LEU A 95 -3.01 -13.94 2.59
CA LEU A 95 -3.88 -13.89 1.43
C LEU A 95 -3.28 -14.69 0.27
N THR A 96 -4.13 -15.22 -0.59
CA THR A 96 -3.68 -15.80 -1.87
C THR A 96 -3.02 -14.71 -2.70
N PRO A 97 -1.84 -14.95 -3.29
CA PRO A 97 -1.14 -13.97 -4.13
C PRO A 97 -1.86 -13.78 -5.47
N ASP A 98 -2.86 -12.93 -5.47
CA ASP A 98 -3.71 -12.57 -6.60
C ASP A 98 -3.76 -11.06 -6.76
N ALA A 99 -3.35 -10.56 -7.93
CA ALA A 99 -3.29 -9.12 -8.19
C ALA A 99 -4.67 -8.46 -8.18
N SER A 100 -5.72 -9.16 -8.61
CA SER A 100 -7.09 -8.64 -8.60
C SER A 100 -7.60 -8.51 -7.17
N LEU A 101 -7.34 -9.52 -6.34
CA LEU A 101 -7.66 -9.48 -4.91
C LEU A 101 -6.93 -8.32 -4.21
N PHE A 102 -5.63 -8.17 -4.44
CA PHE A 102 -4.82 -7.13 -3.80
C PHE A 102 -5.26 -5.73 -4.23
N ASN A 103 -5.57 -5.55 -5.52
CA ASN A 103 -6.11 -4.29 -6.04
C ASN A 103 -7.44 -3.92 -5.37
N GLU A 104 -8.40 -4.82 -5.35
CA GLU A 104 -9.71 -4.58 -4.74
C GLU A 104 -9.58 -4.32 -3.23
N TYR A 105 -8.77 -5.12 -2.55
CA TYR A 105 -8.58 -4.98 -1.10
C TYR A 105 -7.94 -3.64 -0.75
N HIS A 106 -6.87 -3.25 -1.45
CA HIS A 106 -6.22 -1.95 -1.25
C HIS A 106 -7.18 -0.78 -1.53
N ALA A 107 -7.96 -0.86 -2.61
CA ALA A 107 -8.96 0.17 -2.95
C ALA A 107 -10.03 0.33 -1.85
N LEU A 108 -10.52 -0.77 -1.28
CA LEU A 108 -11.49 -0.75 -0.18
C LEU A 108 -10.91 -0.17 1.11
N LEU A 109 -9.66 -0.51 1.44
CA LEU A 109 -8.96 0.06 2.60
C LEU A 109 -8.73 1.57 2.44
N ASP A 110 -8.28 2.00 1.27
CA ASP A 110 -8.04 3.40 0.95
C ASP A 110 -9.33 4.23 1.03
N GLU A 111 -10.41 3.76 0.40
CA GLU A 111 -11.72 4.42 0.45
C GLU A 111 -12.26 4.48 1.89
N HIS A 112 -12.21 3.37 2.63
CA HIS A 112 -12.63 3.34 4.03
C HIS A 112 -11.83 4.34 4.90
N ALA A 113 -10.54 4.43 4.66
CA ALA A 113 -9.68 5.36 5.40
C ALA A 113 -9.91 6.82 5.05
N LYS A 114 -10.36 7.11 3.83
CA LYS A 114 -10.70 8.46 3.36
C LYS A 114 -12.08 8.92 3.82
N VAL A 115 -13.04 8.01 3.94
CA VAL A 115 -14.44 8.36 4.20
C VAL A 115 -14.84 8.11 5.65
N VAL A 116 -14.38 7.03 6.27
CA VAL A 116 -14.81 6.59 7.62
C VAL A 116 -13.67 6.72 8.63
N CYS A 117 -12.56 6.02 8.40
CA CYS A 117 -11.44 5.96 9.33
C CYS A 117 -10.49 7.15 9.17
N LEU A 118 -11.03 8.38 9.25
CA LEU A 118 -10.32 9.62 9.04
C LEU A 118 -9.12 9.76 9.99
N LYS A 119 -8.06 10.46 9.56
CA LYS A 119 -6.87 10.70 10.39
C LYS A 119 -7.23 11.46 11.67
N ARG A 120 -8.10 12.46 11.57
CA ARG A 120 -8.66 13.22 12.70
C ARG A 120 -10.15 12.95 12.78
N ALA A 121 -10.68 12.76 13.98
CA ALA A 121 -12.09 12.49 14.23
C ALA A 121 -12.67 11.37 13.33
N PRO A 122 -12.24 10.12 13.49
CA PRO A 122 -12.78 8.99 12.73
C PRO A 122 -14.26 8.79 13.04
N ARG A 123 -15.03 8.41 12.02
CA ARG A 123 -16.48 8.18 12.12
C ARG A 123 -16.76 6.75 12.59
N CYS A 124 -16.32 6.42 13.81
CA CYS A 124 -16.40 5.05 14.34
C CYS A 124 -17.82 4.49 14.41
N GLU A 125 -18.82 5.35 14.57
CA GLU A 125 -20.24 4.94 14.62
C GLU A 125 -20.76 4.42 13.27
N ALA A 126 -20.17 4.89 12.17
CA ALA A 126 -20.49 4.43 10.82
C ALA A 126 -19.51 3.36 10.32
N CYS A 127 -18.59 2.89 11.17
CA CYS A 127 -17.54 1.98 10.76
C CYS A 127 -18.00 0.52 10.83
N VAL A 128 -17.94 -0.19 9.72
CA VAL A 128 -18.28 -1.62 9.65
C VAL A 128 -17.32 -2.51 10.42
N LEU A 129 -16.14 -1.99 10.79
CA LEU A 129 -15.12 -2.71 11.56
C LEU A 129 -15.16 -2.33 13.06
N ARG A 130 -16.14 -1.57 13.50
CA ARG A 130 -16.20 -1.01 14.85
C ARG A 130 -16.04 -2.07 15.94
N ASP A 131 -16.78 -3.16 15.82
CA ASP A 131 -16.82 -4.22 16.85
C ASP A 131 -15.53 -5.03 16.94
N LEU A 132 -14.71 -4.96 15.88
CA LEU A 132 -13.39 -5.60 15.81
C LEU A 132 -12.25 -4.63 16.14
N CYS A 133 -12.54 -3.32 16.22
CA CYS A 133 -11.53 -2.29 16.33
C CYS A 133 -11.38 -1.79 17.78
N PRO A 134 -10.23 -2.02 18.44
CA PRO A 134 -10.01 -1.50 19.80
C PRO A 134 -10.18 0.01 19.90
N THR A 135 -9.80 0.76 18.86
CA THR A 135 -9.96 2.21 18.82
C THR A 135 -11.44 2.63 18.71
N GLY A 136 -12.26 1.86 18.00
CA GLY A 136 -13.70 2.14 17.83
C GLY A 136 -14.53 1.65 19.00
N GLY A 137 -14.18 0.52 19.62
CA GLY A 137 -14.84 -0.04 20.78
C GLY A 137 -14.68 0.79 22.06
N ASN A 138 -13.52 1.42 22.24
CA ASN A 138 -13.25 2.28 23.40
C ASN A 138 -13.97 3.65 23.34
N ALA A 139 -14.48 4.07 22.17
CA ALA A 139 -15.21 5.33 22.04
C ALA A 139 -16.61 5.32 22.72
N THR A 140 -17.09 4.17 23.18
CA THR A 140 -18.40 4.04 23.83
C THR A 140 -18.35 4.11 25.35
N ASP A 141 -17.17 4.08 25.98
CA ASP A 141 -17.03 4.06 27.46
C ASP A 141 -16.79 5.46 28.07
N GLU A 142 -16.52 6.49 27.27
CA GLU A 142 -16.30 7.86 27.79
C GLU A 142 -17.58 8.73 27.89
N THR A 143 -18.77 8.16 27.62
CA THR A 143 -20.06 8.87 27.73
C THR A 143 -21.05 8.15 28.66
N ARG A 144 -20.56 7.78 29.85
CA ARG A 144 -21.44 7.43 30.98
C ARG A 144 -21.08 8.22 32.22
#